data_c0e8c278a36019e6b045d8f0040c8924
#
_entry.id   c0e8c278a36019e6b045d8f0040c8924
#
_cell.length_a   1.000
_cell.length_b   1.000
_cell.length_c   1.000
_cell.angle_alpha   90.00
_cell.angle_beta   90.00
_cell.angle_gamma   90.00
#
_symmetry.space_group_name_H-M   'P 1'
#
loop_
_entity.id
_entity.type
_entity.pdbx_description
1 polymer ?
#
loop_
_entity_poly.entity_id
_entity_poly.type
_entity_poly.pdbx_seq_one_letter_code
_entity_poly.pdbx_strand_id
1 'polypeptide(L)'
;MNRFLIIPDLCDIEKSLSVAEEYGFGFEYNAFFIPDTLDNPEKIKEIIGKYKSCPLPEHTTLHGAFFDVIVFSSDRRIRETAELRIRQSLDIAREIAADGVIFHTN
;
A
#
# COMPACT_ATOMS: atom_id res chain seq x y z
N MET A 1 0.14 -9.89 18.83
CA MET A 1 0.64 -8.61 18.26
C MET A 1 1.65 -8.89 17.14
N ASN A 2 1.42 -8.33 15.97
CA ASN A 2 2.33 -8.49 14.84
C ASN A 2 3.49 -7.48 14.97
N ARG A 3 4.67 -7.94 15.37
CA ARG A 3 5.86 -7.09 15.46
C ARG A 3 6.58 -6.93 14.13
N PHE A 4 6.45 -7.91 13.27
CA PHE A 4 7.09 -7.91 11.97
C PHE A 4 6.05 -7.99 10.88
N LEU A 5 6.33 -7.34 9.78
CA LEU A 5 5.47 -7.31 8.61
C LEU A 5 6.20 -7.94 7.45
N ILE A 6 5.47 -8.70 6.64
CA ILE A 6 6.01 -9.23 5.38
C ILE A 6 5.24 -8.63 4.21
N ILE A 7 5.87 -8.58 3.07
CA ILE A 7 5.23 -8.13 1.85
C ILE A 7 4.54 -9.34 1.23
N PRO A 8 3.20 -9.35 1.16
CA PRO A 8 2.49 -10.48 0.58
C PRO A 8 2.74 -10.58 -0.92
N ASP A 9 2.83 -11.82 -1.42
CA ASP A 9 2.90 -12.07 -2.84
C ASP A 9 1.49 -11.99 -3.43
N LEU A 10 1.25 -11.00 -4.27
CA LEU A 10 -0.06 -10.80 -4.89
C LEU A 10 -0.47 -11.97 -5.79
N CYS A 11 0.49 -12.73 -6.30
CA CYS A 11 0.23 -13.91 -7.12
C CYS A 11 -0.10 -15.15 -6.28
N ASP A 12 0.20 -15.13 -4.98
CA ASP A 12 -0.07 -16.25 -4.06
C ASP A 12 -0.31 -15.74 -2.64
N ILE A 13 -1.45 -15.09 -2.46
CA ILE A 13 -1.81 -14.47 -1.18
C ILE A 13 -2.03 -15.53 -0.10
N GLU A 14 -2.60 -16.68 -0.45
CA GLU A 14 -2.86 -17.76 0.50
C GLU A 14 -1.58 -18.26 1.16
N LYS A 15 -0.51 -18.42 0.38
CA LYS A 15 0.78 -18.81 0.90
C LYS A 15 1.37 -17.75 1.81
N SER A 16 1.28 -16.47 1.40
CA SER A 16 1.74 -15.36 2.23
C SER A 16 0.99 -15.30 3.55
N LEU A 17 -0.32 -15.50 3.52
CA LEU A 17 -1.16 -15.53 4.72
C LEU A 17 -0.77 -16.72 5.63
N SER A 18 -0.52 -17.88 5.06
CA SER A 18 -0.09 -19.07 5.80
C SER A 18 1.22 -18.82 6.55
N VAL A 19 2.18 -18.17 5.91
CA VAL A 19 3.45 -17.79 6.55
C VAL A 19 3.21 -16.77 7.66
N ALA A 20 2.39 -15.76 7.39
CA ALA A 20 2.07 -14.75 8.38
C ALA A 20 1.40 -15.35 9.63
N GLU A 21 0.46 -16.27 9.44
CA GLU A 21 -0.20 -16.96 10.54
C GLU A 21 0.77 -17.82 11.36
N GLU A 22 1.64 -18.57 10.69
CA GLU A 22 2.61 -19.44 11.35
C GLU A 22 3.57 -18.66 12.25
N TYR A 23 4.05 -17.51 11.80
CA TYR A 23 5.06 -16.72 12.51
C TYR A 23 4.49 -15.50 13.26
N GLY A 24 3.20 -15.27 13.19
CA GLY A 24 2.58 -14.10 13.82
C GLY A 24 2.94 -12.78 13.15
N PHE A 25 3.17 -12.78 11.84
CA PHE A 25 3.50 -11.58 11.08
C PHE A 25 2.24 -10.87 10.58
N GLY A 26 2.35 -9.55 10.39
CA GLY A 26 1.37 -8.77 9.65
C GLY A 26 1.79 -8.62 8.18
N PHE A 27 1.05 -7.81 7.44
CA PHE A 27 1.36 -7.51 6.03
C PHE A 27 1.74 -6.04 5.85
N GLU A 28 2.69 -5.80 4.96
CA GLU A 28 2.90 -4.48 4.36
C GLU A 28 2.56 -4.60 2.88
N TYR A 29 1.48 -3.95 2.45
CA TYR A 29 1.06 -3.93 1.05
C TYR A 29 1.98 -3.03 0.24
N ASN A 30 2.51 -3.53 -0.88
CA ASN A 30 3.39 -2.75 -1.75
C ASN A 30 2.95 -2.74 -3.21
N ALA A 31 1.68 -2.97 -3.49
CA ALA A 31 1.19 -3.06 -4.87
C ALA A 31 0.60 -1.75 -5.41
N PHE A 32 0.68 -0.64 -4.66
CA PHE A 32 -0.03 0.60 -4.98
C PHE A 32 0.89 1.82 -5.09
N PHE A 33 2.16 1.65 -5.42
CA PHE A 33 3.10 2.78 -5.44
C PHE A 33 3.41 3.31 -6.84
N ILE A 34 3.05 2.57 -7.89
CA ILE A 34 3.35 2.96 -9.27
C ILE A 34 2.31 3.98 -9.76
N PRO A 35 2.74 5.12 -10.36
CA PRO A 35 1.81 6.16 -10.84
C PRO A 35 0.70 5.64 -11.76
N ASP A 36 1.02 4.77 -12.70
CA ASP A 36 0.01 4.21 -13.61
C ASP A 36 -1.07 3.43 -12.86
N THR A 37 -0.71 2.72 -11.80
CA THR A 37 -1.67 2.01 -10.94
C THR A 37 -2.49 3.02 -10.14
N LEU A 38 -1.85 4.02 -9.56
CA LEU A 38 -2.54 5.05 -8.75
C LEU A 38 -3.55 5.84 -9.57
N ASP A 39 -3.30 6.04 -10.86
CA ASP A 39 -4.21 6.74 -11.76
C ASP A 39 -5.29 5.85 -12.37
N ASN A 40 -5.32 4.58 -12.00
CA ASN A 40 -6.26 3.60 -12.56
C ASN A 40 -7.17 3.02 -11.46
N PRO A 41 -8.35 3.63 -11.21
CA PRO A 41 -9.26 3.16 -10.16
C PRO A 41 -9.70 1.71 -10.33
N GLU A 42 -9.88 1.24 -11.55
CA GLU A 42 -10.28 -0.15 -11.82
C GLU A 42 -9.19 -1.13 -11.40
N LYS A 43 -7.93 -0.79 -11.68
CA LYS A 43 -6.78 -1.59 -11.27
C LYS A 43 -6.64 -1.65 -9.75
N ILE A 44 -6.85 -0.53 -9.09
CA ILE A 44 -6.84 -0.45 -7.63
C ILE A 44 -7.90 -1.38 -7.04
N LYS A 45 -9.12 -1.33 -7.55
CA LYS A 45 -10.21 -2.22 -7.09
C LYS A 45 -9.88 -3.69 -7.29
N GLU A 46 -9.31 -4.03 -8.44
CA GLU A 46 -8.89 -5.40 -8.75
C GLU A 46 -7.87 -5.91 -7.72
N ILE A 47 -6.85 -5.10 -7.44
CA ILE A 47 -5.79 -5.47 -6.49
C ILE A 47 -6.36 -5.60 -5.07
N ILE A 48 -7.17 -4.65 -4.63
CA ILE A 48 -7.81 -4.71 -3.31
C ILE A 48 -8.67 -5.96 -3.20
N GLY A 49 -9.42 -6.29 -4.24
CA GLY A 49 -10.22 -7.51 -4.29
C GLY A 49 -9.41 -8.78 -4.13
N LYS A 50 -8.23 -8.83 -4.74
CA LYS A 50 -7.31 -9.96 -4.59
C LYS A 50 -6.83 -10.12 -3.14
N TYR A 51 -6.42 -9.03 -2.50
CA TYR A 51 -6.00 -9.09 -1.09
C TYR A 51 -7.15 -9.50 -0.18
N LYS A 52 -8.35 -8.98 -0.41
CA LYS A 52 -9.53 -9.28 0.41
C LYS A 52 -10.17 -10.64 0.14
N SER A 53 -9.65 -11.40 -0.83
CA SER A 53 -10.16 -12.75 -1.12
C SER A 53 -9.84 -13.75 0.00
N CYS A 54 -8.91 -13.42 0.88
CA CYS A 54 -8.52 -14.22 2.04
C CYS A 54 -8.66 -13.40 3.33
N PRO A 55 -8.82 -14.04 4.50
CA PRO A 55 -8.77 -13.32 5.77
C PRO A 55 -7.38 -12.70 5.95
N LEU A 56 -7.32 -11.38 6.10
CA LEU A 56 -6.08 -10.64 6.24
C LEU A 56 -5.57 -10.63 7.69
N PRO A 57 -4.26 -10.49 7.92
CA PRO A 57 -3.74 -10.30 9.27
C PRO A 57 -4.36 -9.09 9.95
N GLU A 58 -4.42 -9.11 11.27
CA GLU A 58 -4.96 -8.01 12.06
C GLU A 58 -4.18 -6.71 11.87
N HIS A 59 -2.85 -6.81 11.80
CA HIS A 59 -1.98 -5.65 11.66
C HIS A 59 -1.42 -5.55 10.24
N THR A 60 -1.71 -4.44 9.58
CA THR A 60 -1.26 -4.19 8.21
C THR A 60 -0.83 -2.75 8.02
N THR A 61 0.12 -2.54 7.14
CA THR A 61 0.52 -1.21 6.68
C THR A 61 0.51 -1.16 5.16
N LEU A 62 0.51 0.04 4.61
CA LEU A 62 0.60 0.27 3.18
C LEU A 62 1.89 1.01 2.87
N HIS A 63 2.65 0.51 1.90
CA HIS A 63 3.74 1.27 1.31
C HIS A 63 3.12 2.26 0.32
N GLY A 64 3.18 3.54 0.66
CA GLY A 64 2.63 4.61 -0.17
C GLY A 64 3.47 4.91 -1.40
N ALA A 65 2.99 5.83 -2.22
CA ALA A 65 3.72 6.30 -3.39
C ALA A 65 5.05 6.92 -2.97
N PHE A 66 6.11 6.64 -3.75
CA PHE A 66 7.42 7.22 -3.46
C PHE A 66 8.17 7.70 -4.72
N PHE A 67 7.80 7.23 -5.91
CA PHE A 67 8.42 7.71 -7.15
C PHE A 67 8.00 9.16 -7.41
N ASP A 68 9.00 10.04 -7.49
CA ASP A 68 8.80 11.46 -7.82
C ASP A 68 7.85 12.20 -6.86
N VAL A 69 7.73 11.73 -5.62
CA VAL A 69 6.93 12.39 -4.60
C VAL A 69 7.80 13.39 -3.87
N ILE A 70 7.92 14.58 -4.45
CA ILE A 70 8.83 15.66 -4.01
C ILE A 70 7.99 16.79 -3.41
N VAL A 71 7.76 16.71 -2.10
CA VAL A 71 6.87 17.67 -1.40
C VAL A 71 7.51 19.04 -1.20
N PHE A 72 8.83 19.13 -1.25
CA PHE A 72 9.57 20.36 -1.04
C PHE A 72 10.06 21.02 -2.34
N SER A 73 9.53 20.61 -3.49
CA SER A 73 9.89 21.21 -4.78
C SER A 73 9.51 22.69 -4.80
N SER A 74 10.35 23.51 -5.42
CA SER A 74 10.01 24.91 -5.71
C SER A 74 8.99 25.04 -6.84
N ASP A 75 8.81 23.99 -7.63
CA ASP A 75 7.83 23.95 -8.70
C ASP A 75 6.47 23.55 -8.14
N ARG A 76 5.49 24.46 -8.23
CA ARG A 76 4.15 24.25 -7.73
C ARG A 76 3.49 23.00 -8.32
N ARG A 77 3.69 22.75 -9.62
CA ARG A 77 3.08 21.59 -10.30
C ARG A 77 3.64 20.28 -9.76
N ILE A 78 4.92 20.24 -9.45
CA ILE A 78 5.55 19.06 -8.84
C ILE A 78 4.98 18.85 -7.43
N ARG A 79 4.84 19.92 -6.64
CA ARG A 79 4.23 19.82 -5.30
C ARG A 79 2.79 19.31 -5.37
N GLU A 80 2.00 19.82 -6.31
CA GLU A 80 0.61 19.39 -6.48
C GLU A 80 0.52 17.92 -6.86
N THR A 81 1.42 17.44 -7.73
CA THR A 81 1.48 16.01 -8.07
C THR A 81 1.86 15.17 -6.86
N ALA A 82 2.85 15.60 -6.09
CA ALA A 82 3.24 14.90 -4.85
C ALA A 82 2.06 14.80 -3.88
N GLU A 83 1.33 15.88 -3.68
CA GLU A 83 0.13 15.90 -2.83
C GLU A 83 -0.94 14.94 -3.34
N LEU A 84 -1.17 14.89 -4.64
CA LEU A 84 -2.09 13.95 -5.25
C LEU A 84 -1.70 12.49 -4.94
N ARG A 85 -0.43 12.14 -5.13
CA ARG A 85 0.06 10.78 -4.86
C ARG A 85 -0.11 10.39 -3.39
N ILE A 86 0.15 11.31 -2.48
CA ILE A 86 -0.06 11.08 -1.05
C ILE A 86 -1.54 10.84 -0.75
N ARG A 87 -2.43 11.66 -1.29
CA ARG A 87 -3.88 11.49 -1.10
C ARG A 87 -4.38 10.16 -1.66
N GLN A 88 -3.93 9.79 -2.86
CA GLN A 88 -4.27 8.49 -3.45
C GLN A 88 -3.86 7.34 -2.55
N SER A 89 -2.65 7.40 -1.99
CA SER A 89 -2.14 6.38 -1.07
C SER A 89 -2.98 6.29 0.21
N LEU A 90 -3.34 7.44 0.78
CA LEU A 90 -4.19 7.49 1.99
C LEU A 90 -5.59 6.95 1.74
N ASP A 91 -6.17 7.24 0.58
CA ASP A 91 -7.48 6.72 0.20
C ASP A 91 -7.47 5.20 0.06
N ILE A 92 -6.42 4.65 -0.56
CA ILE A 92 -6.26 3.19 -0.67
C ILE A 92 -6.09 2.56 0.71
N ALA A 93 -5.27 3.15 1.56
CA ALA A 93 -5.06 2.65 2.92
C ALA A 93 -6.37 2.60 3.71
N ARG A 94 -7.20 3.62 3.56
CA ARG A 94 -8.52 3.66 4.20
C ARG A 94 -9.42 2.55 3.66
N GLU A 95 -9.43 2.34 2.35
CA GLU A 95 -10.27 1.34 1.71
C GLU A 95 -9.85 -0.08 2.09
N ILE A 96 -8.55 -0.37 2.19
CA ILE A 96 -8.03 -1.68 2.58
C ILE A 96 -7.91 -1.84 4.11
N ALA A 97 -8.27 -0.80 4.85
CA ALA A 97 -8.21 -0.76 6.32
C ALA A 97 -6.80 -1.02 6.88
N ALA A 98 -5.78 -0.45 6.24
CA ALA A 98 -4.43 -0.50 6.76
C ALA A 98 -4.28 0.41 7.99
N ASP A 99 -3.47 -0.01 8.95
CA ASP A 99 -3.25 0.74 10.19
C ASP A 99 -2.39 1.99 9.98
N GLY A 100 -1.58 2.01 8.94
CA GLY A 100 -0.72 3.14 8.64
C GLY A 100 -0.18 3.10 7.23
N VAL A 101 0.39 4.21 6.79
CA VAL A 101 1.03 4.34 5.48
C VAL A 101 2.47 4.79 5.70
N ILE A 102 3.38 4.14 4.98
CA ILE A 102 4.79 4.46 5.02
C ILE A 102 5.15 5.23 3.76
N PHE A 103 5.67 6.43 3.91
CA PHE A 103 6.18 7.25 2.82
C PHE A 103 7.68 7.43 2.94
N HIS A 104 8.36 7.51 1.82
CA HIS A 104 9.78 7.87 1.80
C HIS A 104 9.94 9.38 1.96
N THR A 105 10.95 9.79 2.72
CA THR A 105 11.36 11.19 2.78
C THR A 105 12.42 11.43 1.72
N ASN A 106 12.22 12.46 0.92
CA ASN A 106 13.15 12.83 -0.15
C ASN A 106 13.74 14.22 0.08
#